data_68366716bc7b011a3cdd91e0eef76044
#
_entry.id   68366716bc7b011a3cdd91e0eef76044
#
_cell.length_a   1.000
_cell.length_b   1.000
_cell.length_c   1.000
_cell.angle_alpha   90.00
_cell.angle_beta   90.00
_cell.angle_gamma   90.00
#
_symmetry.space_group_name_H-M   'P 1'
#
loop_
_entity.id
_entity.type
_entity.pdbx_description
1 polymer ?
#
loop_
_entity_poly.entity_id
_entity_poly.type
_entity_poly.pdbx_seq_one_letter_code
_entity_poly.pdbx_strand_id
1 'polypeptide(L)'
;MKTQRNVYSVGQVNTYIKNMFTQDFLLQRIYVRGEVSNCKYHPSGHIYFSLKDETGTMPCVMFSGSRKGLRFQMENGQSVTVLGSISVYERDGRYQLYASEIIREGAGLLYERFEQLKEELSEMGMFDPSYKKPIPAFVKTLGIVTASTGAAIRDIMNISRRRNPFVQLVLYPALVQGEEAADSIAKGIEVLDRYGVDVIIVGRGGGSMEDLWAFNEEKVARAIFACETPVISAVGHETDTTISDFVADLRAPTPSAAAELAVADLGSILQSLRGFEERLDRLMEHRLQEKREKLETFSWKLERLSPRQQLLEKQQRLADLELSLIHI
;
A
#
# COMPACT_ATOMS: atom_id res chain seq x y z
N MET A 1 76.87 -27.93 16.52
CA MET A 1 75.84 -26.91 16.60
C MET A 1 74.53 -27.55 17.02
N LYS A 2 74.03 -27.30 18.26
CA LYS A 2 72.73 -27.80 18.71
C LYS A 2 71.67 -26.97 18.02
N THR A 3 70.93 -27.52 17.09
CA THR A 3 69.76 -26.91 16.48
C THR A 3 68.69 -26.70 17.55
N GLN A 4 68.52 -25.48 18.04
CA GLN A 4 67.50 -25.09 19.00
C GLN A 4 66.14 -25.29 18.33
N ARG A 5 65.43 -26.31 18.70
CA ARG A 5 64.05 -26.56 18.21
C ARG A 5 63.14 -25.51 18.83
N ASN A 6 62.61 -24.61 18.05
CA ASN A 6 61.56 -23.67 18.48
C ASN A 6 60.29 -24.50 18.78
N VAL A 7 59.94 -24.63 20.04
CA VAL A 7 58.71 -25.32 20.48
C VAL A 7 57.62 -24.26 20.77
N TYR A 8 56.52 -24.33 20.05
CA TYR A 8 55.37 -23.44 20.22
C TYR A 8 54.23 -24.15 20.94
N SER A 9 53.47 -23.43 21.76
CA SER A 9 52.23 -23.95 22.33
C SER A 9 51.12 -23.96 21.29
N VAL A 10 50.07 -24.78 21.49
CA VAL A 10 48.90 -24.84 20.60
C VAL A 10 48.25 -23.44 20.46
N GLY A 11 48.13 -22.70 21.58
CA GLY A 11 47.60 -21.34 21.57
C GLY A 11 48.40 -20.37 20.74
N GLN A 12 49.78 -20.43 20.82
CA GLN A 12 50.65 -19.61 20.01
C GLN A 12 50.48 -19.88 18.52
N VAL A 13 50.31 -21.13 18.10
CA VAL A 13 50.05 -21.51 16.70
C VAL A 13 48.70 -20.99 16.25
N ASN A 14 47.63 -21.18 17.06
CA ASN A 14 46.30 -20.68 16.72
C ASN A 14 46.27 -19.15 16.60
N THR A 15 46.93 -18.43 17.52
CA THR A 15 47.03 -16.97 17.45
C THR A 15 47.85 -16.52 16.22
N TYR A 16 48.90 -17.24 15.87
CA TYR A 16 49.66 -16.93 14.65
C TYR A 16 48.83 -17.08 13.38
N ILE A 17 48.08 -18.19 13.27
CA ILE A 17 47.18 -18.43 12.12
C ILE A 17 46.07 -17.35 12.06
N LYS A 18 45.47 -17.00 13.22
CA LYS A 18 44.48 -15.93 13.30
C LYS A 18 45.04 -14.58 12.79
N ASN A 19 46.26 -14.23 13.19
CA ASN A 19 46.92 -13.03 12.76
C ASN A 19 47.17 -13.02 11.25
N MET A 20 47.54 -14.16 10.65
CA MET A 20 47.66 -14.28 9.19
C MET A 20 46.31 -13.99 8.49
N PHE A 21 45.21 -14.56 8.96
CA PHE A 21 43.87 -14.28 8.40
C PHE A 21 43.46 -12.81 8.58
N THR A 22 43.86 -12.21 9.72
CA THR A 22 43.52 -10.80 10.00
C THR A 22 44.35 -9.83 9.11
N GLN A 23 45.51 -10.24 8.63
CA GLN A 23 46.34 -9.42 7.75
C GLN A 23 45.98 -9.56 6.26
N ASP A 24 45.25 -10.61 5.91
CA ASP A 24 44.78 -10.83 4.55
C ASP A 24 43.50 -10.03 4.27
N PHE A 25 43.62 -9.01 3.43
CA PHE A 25 42.52 -8.09 3.12
C PHE A 25 41.34 -8.81 2.39
N LEU A 26 41.63 -9.89 1.63
CA LEU A 26 40.58 -10.67 0.96
C LEU A 26 39.71 -11.43 1.95
N LEU A 27 40.32 -11.98 3.02
CA LEU A 27 39.62 -12.71 4.03
C LEU A 27 38.85 -11.82 5.02
N GLN A 28 39.17 -10.52 5.05
CA GLN A 28 38.43 -9.56 5.89
C GLN A 28 37.09 -9.12 5.32
N ARG A 29 36.92 -9.20 4.01
CA ARG A 29 35.68 -8.88 3.33
C ARG A 29 35.49 -9.75 2.09
N ILE A 30 34.84 -10.90 2.27
CA ILE A 30 34.68 -11.91 1.24
C ILE A 30 33.21 -12.25 1.07
N TYR A 31 32.80 -12.51 -0.16
CA TYR A 31 31.54 -13.13 -0.49
C TYR A 31 31.74 -14.61 -0.68
N VAL A 32 30.99 -15.43 0.10
CA VAL A 32 31.02 -16.88 0.00
C VAL A 32 29.63 -17.36 -0.39
N ARG A 33 29.55 -18.08 -1.49
CA ARG A 33 28.32 -18.71 -1.97
C ARG A 33 28.25 -20.16 -1.49
N GLY A 34 27.07 -20.62 -1.11
CA GLY A 34 26.85 -22.01 -0.74
C GLY A 34 25.41 -22.29 -0.29
N GLU A 35 25.11 -23.55 -0.12
CA GLU A 35 23.84 -24.01 0.43
C GLU A 35 23.89 -24.03 1.96
N VAL A 36 22.84 -23.48 2.59
CA VAL A 36 22.71 -23.43 4.05
C VAL A 36 22.43 -24.84 4.59
N SER A 37 23.18 -25.23 5.59
CA SER A 37 22.97 -26.47 6.34
C SER A 37 23.16 -26.24 7.83
N ASN A 38 22.56 -27.11 8.67
CA ASN A 38 22.64 -27.03 10.13
C ASN A 38 22.28 -25.65 10.73
N CYS A 39 21.32 -24.96 10.13
CA CYS A 39 20.90 -23.63 10.58
C CYS A 39 20.20 -23.72 11.95
N LYS A 40 20.70 -22.96 12.94
CA LYS A 40 20.20 -22.91 14.31
C LYS A 40 20.11 -21.47 14.79
N TYR A 41 18.93 -21.06 15.19
CA TYR A 41 18.68 -19.79 15.86
C TYR A 41 18.88 -19.95 17.34
N HIS A 42 19.91 -19.31 17.90
CA HIS A 42 20.23 -19.41 19.33
C HIS A 42 19.43 -18.37 20.14
N PRO A 43 19.02 -18.66 21.41
CA PRO A 43 18.29 -17.71 22.25
C PRO A 43 19.01 -16.37 22.48
N SER A 44 20.36 -16.34 22.39
CA SER A 44 21.17 -15.10 22.44
C SER A 44 21.01 -14.19 21.21
N GLY A 45 20.20 -14.60 20.22
CA GLY A 45 20.00 -13.86 18.98
C GLY A 45 21.01 -14.16 17.87
N HIS A 46 22.05 -14.96 18.14
CA HIS A 46 23.02 -15.39 17.12
C HIS A 46 22.44 -16.49 16.26
N ILE A 47 22.89 -16.56 14.98
CA ILE A 47 22.52 -17.62 14.05
C ILE A 47 23.78 -18.40 13.73
N TYR A 48 23.76 -19.71 13.98
CA TYR A 48 24.82 -20.63 13.62
C TYR A 48 24.35 -21.48 12.46
N PHE A 49 25.17 -21.57 11.42
CA PHE A 49 24.85 -22.38 10.24
C PHE A 49 26.16 -22.85 9.57
N SER A 50 26.05 -23.70 8.59
CA SER A 50 27.17 -24.08 7.72
C SER A 50 26.81 -23.77 6.29
N LEU A 51 27.76 -23.26 5.52
CA LEU A 51 27.69 -23.22 4.07
C LEU A 51 28.33 -24.47 3.51
N LYS A 52 27.67 -25.16 2.60
CA LYS A 52 28.22 -26.31 1.87
C LYS A 52 28.14 -26.08 0.36
N ASP A 53 29.08 -26.63 -0.35
CA ASP A 53 29.07 -26.80 -1.80
C ASP A 53 29.44 -28.26 -2.15
N GLU A 54 29.70 -28.52 -3.43
CA GLU A 54 30.09 -29.86 -3.91
C GLU A 54 31.40 -30.37 -3.31
N THR A 55 32.27 -29.46 -2.83
CA THR A 55 33.66 -29.76 -2.43
C THR A 55 33.94 -29.56 -0.97
N GLY A 56 33.13 -28.81 -0.24
CA GLY A 56 33.43 -28.45 1.13
C GLY A 56 32.28 -27.95 1.98
N THR A 57 32.57 -27.82 3.28
CA THR A 57 31.65 -27.24 4.24
C THR A 57 32.40 -26.25 5.15
N MET A 58 31.84 -25.06 5.32
CA MET A 58 32.40 -24.00 6.15
C MET A 58 31.41 -23.62 7.26
N PRO A 59 31.82 -23.65 8.54
CA PRO A 59 30.99 -23.14 9.63
C PRO A 59 30.88 -21.62 9.56
N CYS A 60 29.66 -21.13 9.83
CA CYS A 60 29.32 -19.72 9.78
C CYS A 60 28.61 -19.28 11.06
N VAL A 61 28.81 -18.02 11.45
CA VAL A 61 28.06 -17.40 12.55
C VAL A 61 27.67 -15.97 12.17
N MET A 62 26.40 -15.63 12.39
CA MET A 62 25.90 -14.27 12.31
C MET A 62 25.54 -13.80 13.72
N PHE A 63 26.19 -12.73 14.17
CA PHE A 63 25.91 -12.15 15.49
C PHE A 63 24.60 -11.37 15.49
N SER A 64 23.99 -11.25 16.66
CA SER A 64 22.71 -10.53 16.82
C SER A 64 22.73 -9.08 16.32
N GLY A 65 23.89 -8.41 16.43
CA GLY A 65 24.07 -7.04 15.91
C GLY A 65 23.95 -6.92 14.40
N SER A 66 24.42 -7.94 13.66
CA SER A 66 24.35 -7.99 12.19
C SER A 66 23.01 -8.51 11.68
N ARG A 67 22.19 -9.12 12.54
CA ARG A 67 20.90 -9.72 12.18
C ARG A 67 19.85 -8.71 11.70
N LYS A 68 19.98 -7.44 12.06
CA LYS A 68 19.03 -6.38 11.65
C LYS A 68 18.90 -6.22 10.12
N GLY A 69 19.93 -6.66 9.37
CA GLY A 69 19.93 -6.65 7.90
C GLY A 69 19.32 -7.91 7.26
N LEU A 70 19.05 -8.98 8.04
CA LEU A 70 18.50 -10.22 7.52
C LEU A 70 16.97 -10.10 7.37
N ARG A 71 16.48 -10.02 6.14
CA ARG A 71 15.07 -9.79 5.80
C ARG A 71 14.24 -11.06 5.63
N PHE A 72 14.84 -12.24 5.78
CA PHE A 72 14.18 -13.53 5.63
C PHE A 72 14.63 -14.52 6.70
N GLN A 73 13.85 -15.56 6.92
CA GLN A 73 14.23 -16.66 7.78
C GLN A 73 15.04 -17.68 6.98
N MET A 74 16.27 -17.95 7.41
CA MET A 74 17.12 -18.96 6.75
C MET A 74 16.65 -20.36 7.11
N GLU A 75 16.57 -21.19 6.08
CA GLU A 75 16.24 -22.62 6.19
C GLU A 75 17.33 -23.48 5.55
N ASN A 76 17.43 -24.73 6.00
CA ASN A 76 18.36 -25.68 5.41
C ASN A 76 17.98 -25.98 3.95
N GLY A 77 18.97 -26.04 3.08
CA GLY A 77 18.78 -26.27 1.64
C GLY A 77 18.70 -25.00 0.80
N GLN A 78 18.63 -23.82 1.43
CA GLN A 78 18.62 -22.55 0.68
C GLN A 78 20.00 -22.19 0.17
N SER A 79 20.12 -21.81 -1.10
CA SER A 79 21.33 -21.21 -1.66
C SER A 79 21.43 -19.74 -1.28
N VAL A 80 22.55 -19.35 -0.67
CA VAL A 80 22.80 -17.99 -0.22
C VAL A 80 24.21 -17.54 -0.58
N THR A 81 24.39 -16.21 -0.72
CA THR A 81 25.68 -15.57 -0.78
C THR A 81 25.86 -14.77 0.53
N VAL A 82 26.93 -15.09 1.27
CA VAL A 82 27.24 -14.49 2.58
C VAL A 82 28.44 -13.55 2.43
N LEU A 83 28.24 -12.28 2.77
CA LEU A 83 29.33 -11.34 2.98
C LEU A 83 29.82 -11.43 4.42
N GLY A 84 31.11 -11.57 4.61
CA GLY A 84 31.68 -11.64 5.94
C GLY A 84 33.20 -11.64 5.96
N SER A 85 33.75 -11.94 7.13
CA SER A 85 35.18 -12.12 7.35
C SER A 85 35.48 -13.54 7.82
N ILE A 86 36.57 -14.10 7.34
CA ILE A 86 37.05 -15.42 7.80
C ILE A 86 38.06 -15.23 8.91
N SER A 87 37.85 -15.89 10.03
CA SER A 87 38.80 -15.87 11.15
C SER A 87 38.85 -17.22 11.87
N VAL A 88 39.85 -17.42 12.69
CA VAL A 88 40.04 -18.64 13.50
C VAL A 88 39.38 -18.49 14.87
N TYR A 89 38.53 -19.45 15.21
CA TYR A 89 38.03 -19.58 16.59
C TYR A 89 39.09 -20.24 17.46
N GLU A 90 39.77 -19.47 18.30
CA GLU A 90 41.00 -19.83 18.99
C GLU A 90 40.85 -21.05 19.90
N ARG A 91 39.65 -21.29 20.50
CA ARG A 91 39.42 -22.40 21.42
C ARG A 91 39.50 -23.76 20.72
N ASP A 92 38.97 -23.86 19.52
CA ASP A 92 38.87 -25.11 18.77
C ASP A 92 39.86 -25.20 17.61
N GLY A 93 40.55 -24.08 17.29
CA GLY A 93 41.48 -24.00 16.16
C GLY A 93 40.80 -24.12 14.80
N ARG A 94 39.48 -23.91 14.72
CA ARG A 94 38.70 -23.99 13.47
C ARG A 94 38.53 -22.63 12.87
N TYR A 95 38.65 -22.54 11.54
CA TYR A 95 38.26 -21.31 10.82
C TYR A 95 36.76 -21.29 10.61
N GLN A 96 36.18 -20.11 10.64
CA GLN A 96 34.74 -19.89 10.42
C GLN A 96 34.49 -18.53 9.76
N LEU A 97 33.37 -18.43 9.05
CA LEU A 97 32.90 -17.20 8.43
C LEU A 97 32.03 -16.41 9.43
N TYR A 98 32.41 -15.20 9.72
CA TYR A 98 31.63 -14.25 10.50
C TYR A 98 30.78 -13.41 9.54
N ALA A 99 29.50 -13.78 9.41
CA ALA A 99 28.57 -13.18 8.48
C ALA A 99 28.15 -11.77 8.93
N SER A 100 28.30 -10.79 8.04
CA SER A 100 27.79 -9.43 8.21
C SER A 100 26.49 -9.22 7.46
N GLU A 101 26.36 -9.83 6.27
CA GLU A 101 25.19 -9.77 5.41
C GLU A 101 24.96 -11.12 4.74
N ILE A 102 23.70 -11.50 4.56
CA ILE A 102 23.29 -12.74 3.89
C ILE A 102 22.25 -12.39 2.85
N ILE A 103 22.54 -12.75 1.60
CA ILE A 103 21.70 -12.49 0.43
C ILE A 103 21.24 -13.84 -0.10
N ARG A 104 19.92 -14.03 -0.25
CA ARG A 104 19.37 -15.23 -0.87
C ARG A 104 19.72 -15.26 -2.36
N GLU A 105 20.13 -16.41 -2.86
CA GLU A 105 20.46 -16.57 -4.27
C GLU A 105 19.20 -16.43 -5.13
N GLY A 106 19.30 -15.69 -6.22
CA GLY A 106 18.17 -15.32 -7.08
C GLY A 106 17.60 -13.93 -6.78
N ALA A 107 17.61 -13.46 -5.52
CA ALA A 107 17.10 -12.13 -5.19
C ALA A 107 17.89 -10.99 -5.86
N GLY A 108 19.21 -11.13 -6.00
CA GLY A 108 20.04 -10.12 -6.67
C GLY A 108 19.74 -10.00 -8.17
N LEU A 109 19.62 -11.14 -8.86
CA LEU A 109 19.29 -11.17 -10.28
C LEU A 109 17.86 -10.67 -10.56
N LEU A 110 16.91 -11.02 -9.67
CA LEU A 110 15.55 -10.51 -9.74
C LEU A 110 15.50 -9.01 -9.53
N TYR A 111 16.28 -8.48 -8.59
CA TYR A 111 16.36 -7.04 -8.36
C TYR A 111 16.97 -6.29 -9.55
N GLU A 112 18.04 -6.80 -10.16
CA GLU A 112 18.62 -6.22 -11.37
C GLU A 112 17.61 -6.20 -12.52
N ARG A 113 16.89 -7.30 -12.74
CA ARG A 113 15.81 -7.36 -13.74
C ARG A 113 14.67 -6.40 -13.46
N PHE A 114 14.31 -6.23 -12.19
CA PHE A 114 13.29 -5.26 -11.77
C PHE A 114 13.71 -3.83 -12.10
N GLU A 115 14.95 -3.43 -11.76
CA GLU A 115 15.44 -2.08 -12.03
C GLU A 115 15.59 -1.83 -13.54
N GLN A 116 16.08 -2.80 -14.31
CA GLN A 116 16.15 -2.70 -15.78
C GLN A 116 14.75 -2.50 -16.40
N LEU A 117 13.79 -3.36 -16.06
CA LEU A 117 12.44 -3.23 -16.59
C LEU A 117 11.76 -1.93 -16.17
N LYS A 118 11.99 -1.49 -14.93
CA LYS A 118 11.47 -0.21 -14.44
C LYS A 118 12.03 0.98 -15.22
N GLU A 119 13.32 0.97 -15.54
CA GLU A 119 13.97 2.00 -16.36
C GLU A 119 13.40 1.99 -17.78
N GLU A 120 13.31 0.84 -18.44
CA GLU A 120 12.74 0.68 -19.77
C GLU A 120 11.29 1.19 -19.86
N LEU A 121 10.42 0.78 -18.92
CA LEU A 121 9.02 1.21 -18.91
C LEU A 121 8.85 2.70 -18.54
N SER A 122 9.76 3.24 -17.74
CA SER A 122 9.82 4.66 -17.43
C SER A 122 10.21 5.49 -18.66
N GLU A 123 11.21 5.04 -19.44
CA GLU A 123 11.61 5.69 -20.71
C GLU A 123 10.49 5.64 -21.75
N MET A 124 9.69 4.57 -21.76
CA MET A 124 8.47 4.46 -22.58
C MET A 124 7.33 5.37 -22.10
N GLY A 125 7.48 6.05 -20.95
CA GLY A 125 6.48 6.96 -20.38
C GLY A 125 5.30 6.26 -19.70
N MET A 126 5.36 4.93 -19.45
CA MET A 126 4.23 4.17 -18.90
C MET A 126 3.88 4.54 -17.45
N PHE A 127 4.75 5.28 -16.75
CA PHE A 127 4.53 5.74 -15.38
C PHE A 127 4.06 7.19 -15.30
N ASP A 128 3.91 7.88 -16.44
CA ASP A 128 3.53 9.28 -16.47
C ASP A 128 2.12 9.47 -15.87
N PRO A 129 1.97 10.37 -14.89
CA PRO A 129 0.67 10.68 -14.27
C PRO A 129 -0.43 11.11 -15.26
N SER A 130 -0.06 11.60 -16.44
CA SER A 130 -1.01 12.01 -17.47
C SER A 130 -1.85 10.87 -18.06
N TYR A 131 -1.34 9.64 -17.99
CA TYR A 131 -2.06 8.44 -18.44
C TYR A 131 -2.95 7.83 -17.36
N LYS A 132 -2.79 8.24 -16.09
CA LYS A 132 -3.55 7.66 -14.99
C LYS A 132 -4.99 8.14 -14.97
N LYS A 133 -5.91 7.19 -14.96
CA LYS A 133 -7.34 7.42 -14.94
C LYS A 133 -7.84 7.66 -13.52
N PRO A 134 -8.76 8.63 -13.33
CA PRO A 134 -9.36 8.84 -12.01
C PRO A 134 -10.27 7.66 -11.64
N ILE A 135 -10.24 7.26 -10.38
CA ILE A 135 -11.17 6.27 -9.85
C ILE A 135 -12.56 6.89 -9.75
N PRO A 136 -13.62 6.26 -10.31
CA PRO A 136 -14.98 6.78 -10.23
C PRO A 136 -15.44 6.97 -8.77
N ALA A 137 -16.09 8.10 -8.48
CA ALA A 137 -16.60 8.40 -7.14
C ALA A 137 -17.67 7.42 -6.66
N PHE A 138 -18.41 6.78 -7.59
CA PHE A 138 -19.45 5.81 -7.29
C PHE A 138 -19.34 4.60 -8.21
N VAL A 139 -18.82 3.51 -7.69
CA VAL A 139 -18.62 2.24 -8.38
C VAL A 139 -19.83 1.35 -8.18
N LYS A 140 -20.39 0.82 -9.24
CA LYS A 140 -21.49 -0.16 -9.26
C LYS A 140 -20.98 -1.59 -9.41
N THR A 141 -19.97 -1.76 -10.26
CA THR A 141 -19.39 -3.07 -10.59
C THR A 141 -17.87 -3.03 -10.38
N LEU A 142 -17.40 -3.80 -9.41
CA LEU A 142 -15.98 -3.91 -9.05
C LEU A 142 -15.41 -5.22 -9.59
N GLY A 143 -14.47 -5.13 -10.52
CA GLY A 143 -13.66 -6.25 -11.00
C GLY A 143 -12.54 -6.59 -10.02
N ILE A 144 -12.26 -7.87 -9.83
CA ILE A 144 -11.22 -8.33 -8.90
C ILE A 144 -10.40 -9.41 -9.61
N VAL A 145 -9.09 -9.20 -9.78
CA VAL A 145 -8.12 -10.16 -10.28
C VAL A 145 -7.26 -10.63 -9.11
N THR A 146 -7.58 -11.81 -8.57
CA THR A 146 -6.85 -12.43 -7.45
C THR A 146 -7.14 -13.91 -7.40
N ALA A 147 -6.47 -14.64 -6.48
CA ALA A 147 -6.78 -16.04 -6.24
C ALA A 147 -8.22 -16.23 -5.76
N SER A 148 -8.89 -17.31 -6.21
CA SER A 148 -10.28 -17.63 -5.82
C SER A 148 -10.44 -17.92 -4.32
N THR A 149 -9.34 -18.27 -3.65
CA THR A 149 -9.30 -18.59 -2.22
C THR A 149 -8.17 -17.78 -1.57
N GLY A 150 -8.37 -17.34 -0.33
CA GLY A 150 -7.33 -16.61 0.39
C GLY A 150 -7.86 -15.45 1.23
N ALA A 151 -6.94 -14.70 1.84
CA ALA A 151 -7.28 -13.54 2.65
C ALA A 151 -7.72 -12.35 1.77
N ALA A 152 -6.98 -12.08 0.69
CA ALA A 152 -7.22 -10.91 -0.17
C ALA A 152 -8.66 -10.80 -0.69
N ILE A 153 -9.22 -11.88 -1.26
CA ILE A 153 -10.61 -11.84 -1.75
C ILE A 153 -11.62 -11.67 -0.61
N ARG A 154 -11.38 -12.31 0.54
CA ARG A 154 -12.26 -12.17 1.72
C ARG A 154 -12.25 -10.75 2.26
N ASP A 155 -11.10 -10.13 2.32
CA ASP A 155 -10.93 -8.75 2.78
C ASP A 155 -11.66 -7.77 1.86
N ILE A 156 -11.45 -7.89 0.54
CA ILE A 156 -12.16 -7.08 -0.45
C ILE A 156 -13.67 -7.23 -0.31
N MET A 157 -14.17 -8.46 -0.21
CA MET A 157 -15.60 -8.73 -0.06
C MET A 157 -16.17 -8.12 1.23
N ASN A 158 -15.49 -8.28 2.36
CA ASN A 158 -15.94 -7.78 3.65
C ASN A 158 -15.98 -6.25 3.67
N ILE A 159 -14.93 -5.60 3.17
CA ILE A 159 -14.85 -4.13 3.10
C ILE A 159 -15.90 -3.58 2.14
N SER A 160 -16.02 -4.16 0.95
CA SER A 160 -17.02 -3.72 -0.04
C SER A 160 -18.44 -3.81 0.49
N ARG A 161 -18.83 -4.94 1.11
CA ARG A 161 -20.15 -5.13 1.71
C ARG A 161 -20.43 -4.16 2.86
N ARG A 162 -19.41 -3.88 3.68
CA ARG A 162 -19.56 -2.93 4.80
C ARG A 162 -19.79 -1.51 4.30
N ARG A 163 -19.08 -1.08 3.24
CA ARG A 163 -19.18 0.28 2.70
C ARG A 163 -20.38 0.49 1.81
N ASN A 164 -20.61 -0.45 0.90
CA ASN A 164 -21.76 -0.41 -0.02
C ASN A 164 -22.22 -1.83 -0.38
N PRO A 165 -23.29 -2.34 0.22
CA PRO A 165 -23.80 -3.68 -0.05
C PRO A 165 -24.39 -3.88 -1.45
N PHE A 166 -24.58 -2.80 -2.22
CA PHE A 166 -25.17 -2.82 -3.56
C PHE A 166 -24.12 -2.89 -4.68
N VAL A 167 -22.81 -2.84 -4.34
CA VAL A 167 -21.75 -3.02 -5.34
C VAL A 167 -21.72 -4.48 -5.78
N GLN A 168 -21.78 -4.71 -7.09
CA GLN A 168 -21.56 -6.01 -7.69
C GLN A 168 -20.05 -6.31 -7.75
N LEU A 169 -19.64 -7.45 -7.19
CA LEU A 169 -18.28 -7.93 -7.25
C LEU A 169 -18.16 -8.99 -8.35
N VAL A 170 -17.22 -8.78 -9.29
CA VAL A 170 -16.94 -9.70 -10.39
C VAL A 170 -15.51 -10.20 -10.21
N LEU A 171 -15.36 -11.46 -9.80
CA LEU A 171 -14.08 -12.11 -9.59
C LEU A 171 -13.62 -12.81 -10.87
N TYR A 172 -12.41 -12.49 -11.33
CA TYR A 172 -11.63 -13.35 -12.21
C TYR A 172 -10.62 -14.14 -11.37
N PRO A 173 -10.77 -15.48 -11.26
CA PRO A 173 -9.86 -16.30 -10.47
C PRO A 173 -8.52 -16.45 -11.18
N ALA A 174 -7.52 -15.69 -10.74
CA ALA A 174 -6.18 -15.70 -11.32
C ALA A 174 -5.20 -16.51 -10.47
N LEU A 175 -4.22 -17.13 -11.12
CA LEU A 175 -3.00 -17.56 -10.45
C LEU A 175 -2.20 -16.29 -10.11
N VAL A 176 -1.79 -16.13 -8.85
CA VAL A 176 -1.07 -14.95 -8.36
C VAL A 176 0.37 -15.25 -7.94
N GLN A 177 0.83 -16.49 -8.15
CA GLN A 177 2.19 -16.96 -7.91
C GLN A 177 2.52 -18.14 -8.85
N GLY A 178 3.81 -18.37 -9.11
CA GLY A 178 4.31 -19.37 -10.05
C GLY A 178 4.48 -18.82 -11.47
N GLU A 179 5.02 -19.63 -12.36
CA GLU A 179 5.46 -19.23 -13.70
C GLU A 179 4.30 -18.74 -14.60
N GLU A 180 3.11 -19.30 -14.46
CA GLU A 180 1.93 -18.93 -15.26
C GLU A 180 1.14 -17.75 -14.67
N ALA A 181 1.56 -17.22 -13.53
CA ALA A 181 0.79 -16.20 -12.84
C ALA A 181 0.68 -14.89 -13.63
N ALA A 182 1.75 -14.46 -14.28
CA ALA A 182 1.76 -13.22 -15.08
C ALA A 182 0.75 -13.30 -16.25
N ASP A 183 0.71 -14.42 -16.97
CA ASP A 183 -0.24 -14.62 -18.06
C ASP A 183 -1.69 -14.69 -17.54
N SER A 184 -1.91 -15.34 -16.39
CA SER A 184 -3.22 -15.43 -15.75
C SER A 184 -3.73 -14.07 -15.29
N ILE A 185 -2.87 -13.22 -14.71
CA ILE A 185 -3.20 -11.88 -14.25
C ILE A 185 -3.53 -10.97 -15.45
N ALA A 186 -2.64 -10.94 -16.46
CA ALA A 186 -2.85 -10.12 -17.66
C ALA A 186 -4.17 -10.46 -18.35
N LYS A 187 -4.46 -11.76 -18.53
CA LYS A 187 -5.73 -12.23 -19.08
C LYS A 187 -6.92 -11.83 -18.23
N GLY A 188 -6.79 -11.86 -16.89
CA GLY A 188 -7.83 -11.44 -15.96
C GLY A 188 -8.20 -9.96 -16.13
N ILE A 189 -7.18 -9.12 -16.29
CA ILE A 189 -7.36 -7.68 -16.54
C ILE A 189 -8.12 -7.48 -17.87
N GLU A 190 -7.66 -8.08 -18.95
CA GLU A 190 -8.31 -7.98 -20.27
C GLU A 190 -9.76 -8.48 -20.28
N VAL A 191 -10.06 -9.56 -19.56
CA VAL A 191 -11.42 -10.11 -19.50
C VAL A 191 -12.35 -9.18 -18.75
N LEU A 192 -11.92 -8.62 -17.61
CA LEU A 192 -12.72 -7.70 -16.82
C LEU A 192 -12.90 -6.34 -17.51
N ASP A 193 -11.89 -5.88 -18.24
CA ASP A 193 -11.99 -4.68 -19.06
C ASP A 193 -13.04 -4.82 -20.16
N ARG A 194 -13.00 -5.93 -20.91
CA ARG A 194 -14.04 -6.26 -21.91
C ARG A 194 -15.43 -6.49 -21.32
N TYR A 195 -15.50 -6.96 -20.08
CA TYR A 195 -16.77 -7.12 -19.36
C TYR A 195 -17.41 -5.78 -19.00
N GLY A 196 -16.62 -4.71 -18.92
CA GLY A 196 -17.08 -3.34 -18.66
C GLY A 196 -17.36 -3.09 -17.17
N VAL A 197 -16.47 -3.51 -16.28
CA VAL A 197 -16.52 -3.14 -14.86
C VAL A 197 -16.09 -1.67 -14.68
N ASP A 198 -16.51 -1.03 -13.59
CA ASP A 198 -16.20 0.39 -13.35
C ASP A 198 -14.76 0.60 -12.85
N VAL A 199 -14.20 -0.38 -12.11
CA VAL A 199 -12.82 -0.38 -11.55
C VAL A 199 -12.35 -1.81 -11.43
N ILE A 200 -11.05 -2.05 -11.64
CA ILE A 200 -10.42 -3.34 -11.44
C ILE A 200 -9.44 -3.26 -10.28
N ILE A 201 -9.54 -4.14 -9.30
CA ILE A 201 -8.51 -4.37 -8.29
C ILE A 201 -7.66 -5.56 -8.71
N VAL A 202 -6.35 -5.35 -8.87
CA VAL A 202 -5.37 -6.39 -9.11
C VAL A 202 -4.52 -6.54 -7.86
N GLY A 203 -4.52 -7.71 -7.25
CA GLY A 203 -3.78 -7.84 -6.01
C GLY A 203 -3.66 -9.25 -5.46
N ARG A 204 -2.84 -9.37 -4.42
CA ARG A 204 -2.70 -10.60 -3.64
C ARG A 204 -2.48 -10.26 -2.16
N GLY A 205 -2.60 -11.27 -1.31
CA GLY A 205 -2.10 -11.19 0.08
C GLY A 205 -0.57 -11.12 0.11
N GLY A 206 0.02 -10.76 1.23
CA GLY A 206 1.46 -10.68 1.42
C GLY A 206 2.21 -11.95 1.02
N GLY A 207 3.52 -11.83 0.79
CA GLY A 207 4.40 -12.91 0.39
C GLY A 207 5.84 -12.42 0.25
N SER A 208 6.75 -13.29 -0.14
CA SER A 208 8.14 -12.95 -0.43
C SER A 208 8.26 -12.20 -1.78
N MET A 209 9.41 -11.57 -2.04
CA MET A 209 9.67 -10.88 -3.32
C MET A 209 9.51 -11.84 -4.53
N GLU A 210 9.90 -13.10 -4.36
CA GLU A 210 9.73 -14.13 -5.40
C GLU A 210 8.27 -14.42 -5.68
N ASP A 211 7.43 -14.42 -4.64
CA ASP A 211 5.99 -14.60 -4.78
C ASP A 211 5.30 -13.43 -5.48
N LEU A 212 5.86 -12.22 -5.36
CA LEU A 212 5.36 -11.01 -5.99
C LEU A 212 5.87 -10.82 -7.42
N TRP A 213 6.80 -11.66 -7.85
CA TRP A 213 7.50 -11.48 -9.12
C TRP A 213 6.58 -11.41 -10.34
N ALA A 214 5.49 -12.15 -10.35
CA ALA A 214 4.50 -12.10 -11.43
C ALA A 214 3.96 -10.69 -11.73
N PHE A 215 3.91 -9.82 -10.71
CA PHE A 215 3.48 -8.43 -10.83
C PHE A 215 4.59 -7.48 -11.32
N ASN A 216 5.82 -8.01 -11.47
CA ASN A 216 6.96 -7.31 -12.05
C ASN A 216 7.21 -7.71 -13.51
N GLU A 217 6.37 -8.56 -14.09
CA GLU A 217 6.49 -8.98 -15.48
C GLU A 217 5.91 -7.92 -16.44
N GLU A 218 6.62 -7.67 -17.55
CA GLU A 218 6.24 -6.69 -18.57
C GLU A 218 4.82 -6.91 -19.12
N LYS A 219 4.40 -8.19 -19.25
CA LYS A 219 3.05 -8.55 -19.71
C LYS A 219 1.95 -7.95 -18.85
N VAL A 220 2.12 -8.01 -17.53
CA VAL A 220 1.15 -7.43 -16.58
C VAL A 220 1.16 -5.90 -16.64
N ALA A 221 2.34 -5.28 -16.72
CA ALA A 221 2.48 -3.85 -16.91
C ALA A 221 1.75 -3.36 -18.16
N ARG A 222 1.97 -4.04 -19.29
CA ARG A 222 1.31 -3.73 -20.57
C ARG A 222 -0.20 -3.95 -20.52
N ALA A 223 -0.68 -4.99 -19.86
CA ALA A 223 -2.12 -5.24 -19.68
C ALA A 223 -2.78 -4.14 -18.85
N ILE A 224 -2.14 -3.67 -17.77
CA ILE A 224 -2.64 -2.55 -16.96
C ILE A 224 -2.66 -1.26 -17.79
N PHE A 225 -1.58 -0.97 -18.52
CA PHE A 225 -1.47 0.25 -19.31
C PHE A 225 -2.48 0.33 -20.46
N ALA A 226 -2.73 -0.80 -21.13
CA ALA A 226 -3.68 -0.91 -22.24
C ALA A 226 -5.15 -0.97 -21.80
N CYS A 227 -5.41 -1.23 -20.52
CA CYS A 227 -6.75 -1.35 -19.95
C CYS A 227 -7.47 0.02 -20.01
N GLU A 228 -8.71 0.07 -20.50
CA GLU A 228 -9.53 1.30 -20.48
C GLU A 228 -10.16 1.56 -19.12
N THR A 229 -10.48 0.50 -18.39
CA THR A 229 -11.00 0.56 -17.01
C THR A 229 -9.91 0.98 -16.03
N PRO A 230 -10.17 1.88 -15.06
CA PRO A 230 -9.21 2.21 -14.02
C PRO A 230 -8.78 1.00 -13.20
N VAL A 231 -7.46 0.87 -12.97
CA VAL A 231 -6.86 -0.26 -12.26
C VAL A 231 -6.24 0.20 -10.95
N ILE A 232 -6.60 -0.48 -9.85
CA ILE A 232 -5.98 -0.31 -8.53
C ILE A 232 -5.06 -1.51 -8.28
N SER A 233 -3.77 -1.26 -8.11
CA SER A 233 -2.80 -2.28 -7.69
C SER A 233 -2.80 -2.40 -6.16
N ALA A 234 -2.89 -3.64 -5.67
CA ALA A 234 -2.91 -3.98 -4.24
C ALA A 234 -2.04 -5.20 -3.98
N VAL A 235 -0.77 -5.12 -4.35
CA VAL A 235 0.16 -6.26 -4.37
C VAL A 235 1.12 -6.24 -3.21
N GLY A 236 1.81 -5.11 -2.99
CA GLY A 236 2.89 -4.97 -2.01
C GLY A 236 2.50 -4.12 -0.81
N HIS A 237 3.15 -4.41 0.34
CA HIS A 237 3.12 -3.53 1.49
C HIS A 237 3.91 -2.24 1.22
N GLU A 238 3.96 -1.31 2.17
CA GLU A 238 4.59 0.01 2.00
C GLU A 238 6.03 -0.05 1.45
N THR A 239 6.79 -1.10 1.79
CA THR A 239 8.20 -1.29 1.41
C THR A 239 8.42 -2.04 0.09
N ASP A 240 7.44 -2.79 -0.40
CA ASP A 240 7.59 -3.72 -1.51
C ASP A 240 6.80 -3.25 -2.73
N THR A 241 7.34 -2.27 -3.44
CA THR A 241 6.70 -1.71 -4.65
C THR A 241 7.00 -2.58 -5.87
N THR A 242 5.96 -2.91 -6.63
CA THR A 242 6.06 -3.70 -7.87
C THR A 242 5.91 -2.80 -9.12
N ILE A 243 6.28 -3.34 -10.29
CA ILE A 243 6.06 -2.66 -11.58
C ILE A 243 4.57 -2.35 -11.79
N SER A 244 3.69 -3.28 -11.41
CA SER A 244 2.23 -3.05 -11.46
C SER A 244 1.79 -1.82 -10.67
N ASP A 245 2.44 -1.52 -9.51
CA ASP A 245 2.12 -0.36 -8.69
C ASP A 245 2.50 0.97 -9.37
N PHE A 246 3.58 0.96 -10.20
CA PHE A 246 3.98 2.15 -10.94
C PHE A 246 3.05 2.43 -12.13
N VAL A 247 2.59 1.37 -12.82
CA VAL A 247 1.74 1.50 -14.01
C VAL A 247 0.27 1.71 -13.66
N ALA A 248 -0.22 1.11 -12.57
CA ALA A 248 -1.62 1.22 -12.16
C ALA A 248 -2.06 2.67 -11.93
N ASP A 249 -3.33 2.94 -12.15
CA ASP A 249 -3.94 4.26 -11.96
C ASP A 249 -3.87 4.70 -10.50
N LEU A 250 -4.00 3.74 -9.56
CA LEU A 250 -3.88 3.97 -8.13
C LEU A 250 -3.18 2.78 -7.45
N ARG A 251 -2.30 3.07 -6.49
CA ARG A 251 -1.69 2.07 -5.62
C ARG A 251 -2.38 2.03 -4.27
N ALA A 252 -2.66 0.83 -3.79
CA ALA A 252 -3.12 0.58 -2.43
C ALA A 252 -2.14 -0.34 -1.68
N PRO A 253 -1.83 -0.09 -0.40
CA PRO A 253 -0.86 -0.90 0.35
C PRO A 253 -1.37 -2.30 0.70
N THR A 254 -2.67 -2.53 0.60
CA THR A 254 -3.33 -3.82 0.90
C THR A 254 -4.60 -3.99 0.07
N PRO A 255 -5.06 -5.24 -0.13
CA PRO A 255 -6.36 -5.50 -0.76
C PRO A 255 -7.54 -4.84 -0.04
N SER A 256 -7.48 -4.74 1.29
CA SER A 256 -8.49 -4.04 2.09
C SER A 256 -8.52 -2.53 1.77
N ALA A 257 -7.35 -1.89 1.71
CA ALA A 257 -7.24 -0.48 1.35
C ALA A 257 -7.70 -0.22 -0.10
N ALA A 258 -7.41 -1.13 -1.03
CA ALA A 258 -7.91 -1.04 -2.40
C ALA A 258 -9.44 -1.04 -2.46
N ALA A 259 -10.09 -1.91 -1.70
CA ALA A 259 -11.53 -1.94 -1.59
C ALA A 259 -12.11 -0.66 -0.96
N GLU A 260 -11.41 -0.07 0.02
CA GLU A 260 -11.81 1.22 0.60
C GLU A 260 -11.70 2.38 -0.38
N LEU A 261 -10.68 2.38 -1.23
CA LEU A 261 -10.49 3.40 -2.25
C LEU A 261 -11.46 3.24 -3.44
N ALA A 262 -11.80 1.98 -3.81
CA ALA A 262 -12.69 1.69 -4.92
C ALA A 262 -14.16 1.90 -4.56
N VAL A 263 -14.60 1.57 -3.34
CA VAL A 263 -16.01 1.53 -2.97
C VAL A 263 -16.38 2.72 -2.08
N ALA A 264 -17.32 3.54 -2.55
CA ALA A 264 -17.84 4.67 -1.80
C ALA A 264 -18.56 4.22 -0.52
N ASP A 265 -18.42 5.00 0.56
CA ASP A 265 -19.17 4.77 1.80
C ASP A 265 -20.60 5.30 1.68
N LEU A 266 -21.53 4.39 1.42
CA LEU A 266 -22.95 4.70 1.26
C LEU A 266 -23.55 5.34 2.53
N GLY A 267 -23.10 4.95 3.71
CA GLY A 267 -23.54 5.54 4.98
C GLY A 267 -23.23 7.03 5.05
N SER A 268 -22.01 7.41 4.74
CA SER A 268 -21.57 8.81 4.70
C SER A 268 -22.30 9.62 3.63
N ILE A 269 -22.55 9.03 2.46
CA ILE A 269 -23.30 9.69 1.38
C ILE A 269 -24.75 9.97 1.82
N LEU A 270 -25.43 8.97 2.39
CA LEU A 270 -26.81 9.12 2.87
C LEU A 270 -26.91 10.13 4.01
N GLN A 271 -25.93 10.17 4.92
CA GLN A 271 -25.88 11.18 5.98
C GLN A 271 -25.70 12.60 5.41
N SER A 272 -24.85 12.76 4.41
CA SER A 272 -24.66 14.04 3.73
C SER A 272 -25.93 14.50 3.01
N LEU A 273 -26.61 13.60 2.33
CA LEU A 273 -27.88 13.90 1.66
C LEU A 273 -28.96 14.36 2.64
N ARG A 274 -29.11 13.69 3.80
CA ARG A 274 -30.03 14.13 4.85
C ARG A 274 -29.68 15.53 5.38
N GLY A 275 -28.38 15.79 5.57
CA GLY A 275 -27.93 17.12 5.97
C GLY A 275 -28.24 18.22 4.95
N PHE A 276 -28.18 17.90 3.65
CA PHE A 276 -28.61 18.84 2.61
C PHE A 276 -30.12 19.05 2.59
N GLU A 277 -30.93 18.00 2.79
CA GLU A 277 -32.38 18.07 2.89
C GLU A 277 -32.80 18.97 4.05
N GLU A 278 -32.29 18.72 5.27
CA GLU A 278 -32.55 19.56 6.43
C GLU A 278 -32.15 21.03 6.26
N ARG A 279 -31.05 21.26 5.54
CA ARG A 279 -30.60 22.62 5.21
C ARG A 279 -31.53 23.30 4.22
N LEU A 280 -32.00 22.57 3.21
CA LEU A 280 -32.94 23.08 2.24
C LEU A 280 -34.27 23.47 2.90
N ASP A 281 -34.81 22.61 3.76
CA ASP A 281 -36.04 22.87 4.49
C ASP A 281 -35.93 24.13 5.35
N ARG A 282 -34.86 24.27 6.13
CA ARG A 282 -34.60 25.48 6.95
C ARG A 282 -34.52 26.75 6.09
N LEU A 283 -33.85 26.68 4.94
CA LEU A 283 -33.73 27.84 4.04
C LEU A 283 -35.10 28.19 3.42
N MET A 284 -35.91 27.20 3.09
CA MET A 284 -37.25 27.40 2.53
C MET A 284 -38.20 28.03 3.58
N GLU A 285 -38.20 27.49 4.80
CA GLU A 285 -38.96 28.04 5.93
C GLU A 285 -38.60 29.51 6.20
N HIS A 286 -37.30 29.80 6.29
CA HIS A 286 -36.81 31.16 6.49
C HIS A 286 -37.29 32.09 5.37
N ARG A 287 -37.21 31.66 4.13
CA ARG A 287 -37.64 32.46 2.97
C ARG A 287 -39.15 32.67 2.92
N LEU A 288 -39.92 31.68 3.32
CA LEU A 288 -41.38 31.80 3.46
C LEU A 288 -41.74 32.76 4.58
N GLN A 289 -41.04 32.69 5.69
CA GLN A 289 -41.24 33.61 6.81
C GLN A 289 -40.93 35.07 6.45
N GLU A 290 -39.81 35.35 5.78
CA GLU A 290 -39.48 36.68 5.25
C GLU A 290 -40.58 37.24 4.32
N LYS A 291 -41.15 36.36 3.49
CA LYS A 291 -42.22 36.77 2.55
C LYS A 291 -43.51 37.05 3.28
N ARG A 292 -43.86 36.28 4.32
CA ARG A 292 -45.03 36.51 5.17
C ARG A 292 -44.89 37.84 5.92
N GLU A 293 -43.77 38.11 6.52
CA GLU A 293 -43.49 39.39 7.23
C GLU A 293 -43.59 40.61 6.26
N LYS A 294 -43.05 40.47 5.05
CA LYS A 294 -43.21 41.53 4.02
C LYS A 294 -44.67 41.71 3.65
N LEU A 295 -45.40 40.63 3.48
CA LEU A 295 -46.83 40.67 3.14
C LEU A 295 -47.63 41.39 4.26
N GLU A 296 -47.41 41.01 5.51
CA GLU A 296 -48.03 41.66 6.66
C GLU A 296 -47.68 43.13 6.73
N THR A 297 -46.42 43.49 6.52
CA THR A 297 -46.00 44.90 6.45
C THR A 297 -46.71 45.67 5.35
N PHE A 298 -46.86 45.07 4.17
CA PHE A 298 -47.57 45.72 3.06
C PHE A 298 -49.07 45.84 3.32
N SER A 299 -49.71 44.79 3.90
CA SER A 299 -51.12 44.82 4.31
C SER A 299 -51.39 45.92 5.29
N TRP A 300 -50.54 46.02 6.36
CA TRP A 300 -50.67 47.10 7.35
C TRP A 300 -50.49 48.50 6.74
N LYS A 301 -49.52 48.70 5.83
CA LYS A 301 -49.33 49.95 5.10
C LYS A 301 -50.56 50.31 4.23
N LEU A 302 -51.10 49.31 3.54
CA LEU A 302 -52.30 49.54 2.72
C LEU A 302 -53.50 49.93 3.53
N GLU A 303 -53.76 49.27 4.67
CA GLU A 303 -54.86 49.63 5.59
C GLU A 303 -54.66 51.04 6.12
N ARG A 304 -53.49 51.39 6.61
CA ARG A 304 -53.20 52.69 7.24
C ARG A 304 -53.26 53.83 6.19
N LEU A 305 -52.77 53.58 4.98
CA LEU A 305 -52.78 54.59 3.90
C LEU A 305 -54.07 54.55 3.07
N SER A 306 -55.02 53.70 3.43
CA SER A 306 -56.29 53.61 2.67
C SER A 306 -57.04 54.96 2.72
N PRO A 307 -57.68 55.36 1.63
CA PRO A 307 -58.47 56.61 1.60
C PRO A 307 -59.54 56.66 2.68
N ARG A 308 -60.08 55.51 3.01
CA ARG A 308 -61.10 55.37 4.08
C ARG A 308 -60.51 55.72 5.46
N GLN A 309 -59.33 55.21 5.78
CA GLN A 309 -58.66 55.47 7.05
C GLN A 309 -58.24 56.96 7.17
N GLN A 310 -57.71 57.51 6.12
CA GLN A 310 -57.37 58.94 6.05
C GLN A 310 -58.60 59.83 6.24
N LEU A 311 -59.74 59.42 5.68
CA LEU A 311 -60.96 60.17 5.86
C LEU A 311 -61.44 60.13 7.30
N LEU A 312 -61.43 58.95 7.95
CA LEU A 312 -61.78 58.76 9.34
C LEU A 312 -60.88 59.58 10.28
N GLU A 313 -59.55 59.54 10.07
CA GLU A 313 -58.65 60.38 10.85
C GLU A 313 -58.90 61.86 10.71
N LYS A 314 -59.21 62.35 9.50
CA LYS A 314 -59.57 63.73 9.29
C LYS A 314 -60.89 64.11 9.94
N GLN A 315 -61.92 63.23 9.89
CA GLN A 315 -63.19 63.39 10.55
C GLN A 315 -63.01 63.47 12.08
N GLN A 316 -62.17 62.56 12.65
CA GLN A 316 -61.88 62.55 14.08
C GLN A 316 -61.18 63.85 14.52
N ARG A 317 -60.18 64.22 13.72
CA ARG A 317 -59.48 65.52 13.98
C ARG A 317 -60.36 66.74 13.90
N LEU A 318 -61.36 66.72 13.00
CA LEU A 318 -62.35 67.76 12.90
C LEU A 318 -63.24 67.84 14.19
N ALA A 319 -63.74 66.67 14.60
CA ALA A 319 -64.55 66.52 15.79
C ALA A 319 -63.81 66.97 17.10
N ASP A 320 -62.52 66.60 17.18
CA ASP A 320 -61.66 67.06 18.33
C ASP A 320 -61.43 68.56 18.33
N LEU A 321 -61.32 69.21 17.16
CA LEU A 321 -61.22 70.64 17.03
C LEU A 321 -62.55 71.30 17.36
N GLU A 322 -63.70 70.78 16.96
CA GLU A 322 -65.04 71.27 17.30
C GLU A 322 -65.24 71.20 18.84
N LEU A 323 -64.88 70.07 19.43
CA LEU A 323 -64.98 69.97 20.95
C LEU A 323 -64.05 70.93 21.65
N SER A 324 -62.89 71.22 21.17
CA SER A 324 -61.94 72.16 21.70
C SER A 324 -62.45 73.63 21.64
N LEU A 325 -63.18 73.92 20.54
CA LEU A 325 -63.82 75.28 20.38
C LEU A 325 -65.03 75.53 21.30
N ILE A 326 -65.72 74.42 21.68
CA ILE A 326 -66.89 74.50 22.61
C ILE A 326 -66.39 74.68 24.07
N HIS A 327 -65.16 74.36 24.38
CA HIS A 327 -64.59 74.48 25.72
C HIS A 327 -63.76 75.78 25.92
N ILE A 328 -63.71 76.68 24.94
CA ILE A 328 -63.21 78.03 25.09
C ILE A 328 -64.41 78.98 25.22
#